data_33109038fd5428241fc82ed70b8f52d3
#
_entry.id   33109038fd5428241fc82ed70b8f52d3
#
_cell.length_a   1.000
_cell.length_b   1.000
_cell.length_c   1.000
_cell.angle_alpha   90.00
_cell.angle_beta   90.00
_cell.angle_gamma   90.00
#
_symmetry.space_group_name_H-M   'P 1'
#
loop_
_entity.id
_entity.type
_entity.pdbx_description
1 polymer ?
#
loop_
_entity_poly.entity_id
_entity_poly.type
_entity_poly.pdbx_seq_one_letter_code
_entity_poly.pdbx_strand_id
1 'polypeptide(L)'
;MSEANVTRVNRAMPKPRFLLAVLACCLIAALVFASTGNFERTYTPQGQAHLTITNADGDINLTAWQKKSLTVRAVTDPGVSVEDQVSGNDIAITVKSAPPVGKATFEVSVPAETSVSIHNLKGKIDIKGVTGHIRVNSIDSHVRLANIRSQAVDVKVTTGDIFFDGALHAGGSYSLQSVKGDIDVSLPAGTSFNLVARALSENINLGEFLTNLTGAIRGTKGISGTHLRGGPKLTLITYDGRVLLHKK
;
A
#
# COMPACT_ATOMS: atom_id res chain seq x y z
N MET A 1 -102.96 -4.49 11.03
CA MET A 1 -102.41 -5.62 10.26
C MET A 1 -101.24 -5.10 9.47
N SER A 2 -100.08 -5.48 9.87
CA SER A 2 -98.86 -5.75 9.14
C SER A 2 -97.62 -5.55 10.06
N GLU A 3 -97.00 -6.66 10.34
CA GLU A 3 -95.83 -6.76 11.23
C GLU A 3 -94.59 -6.23 10.54
N ALA A 4 -93.82 -5.39 11.21
CA ALA A 4 -92.51 -4.96 10.78
C ALA A 4 -91.41 -5.85 11.36
N ASN A 5 -90.75 -6.58 10.51
CA ASN A 5 -89.70 -7.50 10.81
C ASN A 5 -88.39 -6.73 11.07
N VAL A 6 -87.86 -6.71 12.29
CA VAL A 6 -86.62 -6.09 12.69
C VAL A 6 -85.47 -7.07 12.55
N THR A 7 -84.67 -6.97 11.49
CA THR A 7 -83.48 -7.75 11.29
C THR A 7 -82.30 -7.20 12.13
N ARG A 8 -81.91 -7.93 13.17
CA ARG A 8 -80.71 -7.65 13.99
C ARG A 8 -79.45 -7.97 13.16
N VAL A 9 -78.70 -6.96 12.85
CA VAL A 9 -77.33 -7.10 12.28
C VAL A 9 -76.37 -7.37 13.44
N ASN A 10 -75.82 -8.58 13.47
CA ASN A 10 -74.83 -9.04 14.46
C ASN A 10 -73.44 -8.58 13.93
N ARG A 11 -72.89 -7.48 14.48
CA ARG A 11 -71.49 -7.08 14.22
C ARG A 11 -70.54 -7.92 15.06
N ALA A 12 -69.92 -8.89 14.47
CA ALA A 12 -68.81 -9.62 15.07
C ALA A 12 -67.58 -8.71 15.19
N MET A 13 -67.09 -8.49 16.40
CA MET A 13 -65.82 -7.81 16.67
C MET A 13 -64.65 -8.69 16.19
N PRO A 14 -63.65 -8.12 15.52
CA PRO A 14 -62.48 -8.87 15.16
C PRO A 14 -61.63 -9.18 16.38
N LYS A 15 -61.23 -10.44 16.52
CA LYS A 15 -60.41 -10.99 17.61
C LYS A 15 -59.01 -10.36 17.60
N PRO A 16 -58.40 -10.09 18.79
CA PRO A 16 -57.13 -9.33 18.89
C PRO A 16 -55.88 -10.10 18.45
N ARG A 17 -56.02 -11.08 17.58
CA ARG A 17 -54.91 -11.88 17.07
C ARG A 17 -54.12 -11.21 15.92
N PHE A 18 -54.66 -10.19 15.27
CA PHE A 18 -54.00 -9.49 14.19
C PHE A 18 -53.04 -8.37 14.64
N LEU A 19 -53.17 -7.86 15.86
CA LEU A 19 -52.30 -6.80 16.37
C LEU A 19 -50.92 -7.34 16.81
N LEU A 20 -50.81 -8.61 17.22
CA LEU A 20 -49.52 -9.20 17.61
C LEU A 20 -48.63 -9.57 16.41
N ALA A 21 -49.20 -9.83 15.24
CA ALA A 21 -48.45 -10.21 14.07
C ALA A 21 -47.76 -8.97 13.37
N VAL A 22 -48.33 -7.79 13.52
CA VAL A 22 -47.73 -6.55 12.92
C VAL A 22 -46.60 -6.00 13.79
N LEU A 23 -46.64 -6.21 15.12
CA LEU A 23 -45.56 -5.78 16.03
C LEU A 23 -44.31 -6.68 15.94
N ALA A 24 -44.47 -7.95 15.57
CA ALA A 24 -43.35 -8.87 15.38
C ALA A 24 -42.60 -8.64 14.05
N CYS A 25 -43.24 -8.03 13.05
CA CYS A 25 -42.62 -7.75 11.76
C CYS A 25 -41.76 -6.49 11.78
N CYS A 26 -41.96 -5.56 12.72
CA CYS A 26 -41.17 -4.33 12.84
C CYS A 26 -39.88 -4.48 13.65
N LEU A 27 -39.67 -5.60 14.35
CA LEU A 27 -38.45 -5.83 15.15
C LEU A 27 -37.35 -6.59 14.41
N ILE A 28 -37.55 -6.99 13.15
CA ILE A 28 -36.53 -7.72 12.34
C ILE A 28 -35.71 -6.79 11.43
N ALA A 29 -35.97 -5.49 11.44
CA ALA A 29 -35.38 -4.54 10.47
C ALA A 29 -34.21 -3.73 11.01
N ALA A 30 -33.34 -4.26 11.87
CA ALA A 30 -32.13 -3.54 12.29
C ALA A 30 -30.96 -4.45 12.64
N LEU A 31 -30.80 -5.58 11.96
CA LEU A 31 -29.50 -6.21 11.82
C LEU A 31 -28.88 -5.66 10.51
N VAL A 32 -28.37 -4.44 10.57
CA VAL A 32 -27.41 -3.94 9.58
C VAL A 32 -26.18 -4.81 9.80
N PHE A 33 -26.07 -5.90 9.04
CA PHE A 33 -24.79 -6.56 8.88
C PHE A 33 -23.86 -5.54 8.22
N ALA A 34 -22.95 -4.99 9.01
CA ALA A 34 -21.81 -4.28 8.50
C ALA A 34 -21.01 -5.29 7.65
N SER A 35 -21.31 -5.38 6.36
CA SER A 35 -20.56 -6.23 5.45
C SER A 35 -19.20 -5.63 5.25
N THR A 36 -18.15 -6.37 5.60
CA THR A 36 -16.80 -6.08 5.12
C THR A 36 -16.86 -6.06 3.59
N GLY A 37 -16.45 -4.95 3.00
CA GLY A 37 -16.42 -4.82 1.55
C GLY A 37 -15.26 -5.65 0.98
N ASN A 38 -15.53 -6.48 -0.01
CA ASN A 38 -14.50 -7.14 -0.79
C ASN A 38 -14.46 -6.50 -2.18
N PHE A 39 -13.32 -5.92 -2.52
CA PHE A 39 -13.05 -5.44 -3.86
C PHE A 39 -12.11 -6.41 -4.56
N GLU A 40 -12.49 -6.85 -5.76
CA GLU A 40 -11.60 -7.64 -6.62
C GLU A 40 -11.77 -7.20 -8.07
N ARG A 41 -10.67 -6.84 -8.71
CA ARG A 41 -10.61 -6.47 -10.13
C ARG A 41 -9.38 -7.06 -10.79
N THR A 42 -9.54 -7.46 -12.02
CA THR A 42 -8.44 -7.92 -12.89
C THR A 42 -8.41 -7.06 -14.14
N TYR A 43 -7.22 -6.54 -14.45
CA TYR A 43 -6.94 -5.67 -15.59
C TYR A 43 -6.00 -6.38 -16.55
N THR A 44 -6.13 -6.13 -17.84
CA THR A 44 -5.24 -6.69 -18.87
C THR A 44 -4.67 -5.53 -19.69
N PRO A 45 -3.59 -4.89 -19.21
CA PRO A 45 -2.95 -3.79 -19.94
C PRO A 45 -2.33 -4.30 -21.24
N GLN A 46 -2.35 -3.46 -22.28
CA GLN A 46 -1.80 -3.81 -23.60
C GLN A 46 -0.28 -3.59 -23.70
N GLY A 47 0.34 -3.00 -22.67
CA GLY A 47 1.77 -2.70 -22.57
C GLY A 47 2.22 -2.64 -21.13
N GLN A 48 3.28 -1.86 -20.86
CA GLN A 48 3.74 -1.63 -19.51
C GLN A 48 2.65 -0.93 -18.70
N ALA A 49 2.21 -1.56 -17.63
CA ALA A 49 1.18 -1.01 -16.75
C ALA A 49 1.79 0.04 -15.80
N HIS A 50 0.96 1.03 -15.46
CA HIS A 50 1.24 2.00 -14.40
C HIS A 50 0.12 1.88 -13.36
N LEU A 51 0.47 1.38 -12.19
CA LEU A 51 -0.47 1.21 -11.07
C LEU A 51 -0.24 2.30 -10.04
N THR A 52 -1.29 3.07 -9.73
CA THR A 52 -1.30 4.02 -8.62
C THR A 52 -2.29 3.56 -7.57
N ILE A 53 -1.86 3.47 -6.31
CA ILE A 53 -2.71 3.15 -5.16
C ILE A 53 -2.68 4.32 -4.19
N THR A 54 -3.87 4.86 -3.86
CA THR A 54 -4.05 5.88 -2.83
C THR A 54 -4.89 5.32 -1.70
N ASN A 55 -4.28 5.16 -0.53
CA ASN A 55 -4.89 4.58 0.66
C ASN A 55 -4.62 5.45 1.90
N ALA A 56 -5.53 5.45 2.84
CA ALA A 56 -5.36 6.18 4.09
C ALA A 56 -4.86 5.28 5.24
N ASP A 57 -5.46 4.12 5.43
CA ASP A 57 -5.05 3.17 6.49
C ASP A 57 -5.18 1.73 5.99
N GLY A 58 -4.20 0.92 6.29
CA GLY A 58 -4.13 -0.51 5.98
C GLY A 58 -2.88 -0.90 5.21
N ASP A 59 -2.65 -2.19 5.14
CA ASP A 59 -1.46 -2.77 4.56
C ASP A 59 -1.60 -2.94 3.04
N ILE A 60 -0.48 -2.83 2.32
CA ILE A 60 -0.41 -3.02 0.88
C ILE A 60 0.66 -4.06 0.57
N ASN A 61 0.23 -5.24 0.16
CA ASN A 61 1.09 -6.34 -0.27
C ASN A 61 1.07 -6.46 -1.79
N LEU A 62 2.16 -6.13 -2.45
CA LEU A 62 2.28 -6.17 -3.90
C LEU A 62 3.36 -7.17 -4.31
N THR A 63 2.97 -8.14 -5.14
CA THR A 63 3.88 -9.18 -5.63
C THR A 63 3.85 -9.23 -7.16
N ALA A 64 5.04 -9.22 -7.76
CA ALA A 64 5.18 -9.45 -9.18
C ALA A 64 4.99 -10.93 -9.53
N TRP A 65 4.31 -11.19 -10.65
CA TRP A 65 4.06 -12.53 -11.18
C TRP A 65 4.38 -12.64 -12.67
N GLN A 66 4.26 -13.84 -13.22
CA GLN A 66 4.58 -14.11 -14.63
C GLN A 66 3.39 -13.90 -15.59
N LYS A 67 2.21 -13.53 -15.08
CA LYS A 67 1.03 -13.28 -15.92
C LYS A 67 1.05 -11.86 -16.46
N LYS A 68 0.41 -11.65 -17.62
CA LYS A 68 0.25 -10.32 -18.23
C LYS A 68 -0.89 -9.48 -17.61
N SER A 69 -1.72 -10.11 -16.77
CA SER A 69 -2.81 -9.42 -16.07
C SER A 69 -2.32 -8.81 -14.76
N LEU A 70 -3.03 -7.81 -14.28
CA LEU A 70 -2.87 -7.18 -12.99
C LEU A 70 -4.14 -7.45 -12.19
N THR A 71 -4.02 -7.98 -10.97
CA THR A 71 -5.16 -8.26 -10.10
C THR A 71 -5.00 -7.48 -8.80
N VAL A 72 -6.05 -6.75 -8.42
CA VAL A 72 -6.16 -6.02 -7.17
C VAL A 72 -7.27 -6.63 -6.35
N ARG A 73 -6.97 -7.06 -5.14
CA ARG A 73 -7.93 -7.46 -4.12
C ARG A 73 -7.80 -6.52 -2.93
N ALA A 74 -8.92 -6.09 -2.39
CA ALA A 74 -8.92 -5.33 -1.15
C ALA A 74 -10.01 -5.83 -0.22
N VAL A 75 -9.67 -5.91 1.06
CA VAL A 75 -10.60 -6.15 2.16
C VAL A 75 -10.72 -4.84 2.91
N THR A 76 -11.96 -4.35 3.06
CA THR A 76 -12.22 -3.04 3.65
C THR A 76 -13.10 -3.14 4.88
N ASP A 77 -12.90 -2.21 5.80
CA ASP A 77 -13.81 -1.99 6.92
C ASP A 77 -15.19 -1.50 6.42
N PRO A 78 -16.25 -1.64 7.22
CA PRO A 78 -17.55 -1.07 6.91
C PRO A 78 -17.49 0.44 6.66
N GLY A 79 -18.15 0.90 5.60
CA GLY A 79 -18.15 2.32 5.21
C GLY A 79 -16.92 2.79 4.43
N VAL A 80 -16.01 1.87 4.11
CA VAL A 80 -14.88 2.12 3.21
C VAL A 80 -15.20 1.56 1.83
N SER A 81 -15.01 2.35 0.80
CA SER A 81 -15.15 1.95 -0.61
C SER A 81 -13.84 2.08 -1.36
N VAL A 82 -13.66 1.22 -2.35
CA VAL A 82 -12.52 1.25 -3.27
C VAL A 82 -13.05 1.59 -4.66
N GLU A 83 -12.50 2.64 -5.25
CA GLU A 83 -12.81 3.08 -6.59
C GLU A 83 -11.62 2.80 -7.51
N ASP A 84 -11.90 2.37 -8.73
CA ASP A 84 -10.89 2.21 -9.75
C ASP A 84 -11.17 3.13 -10.96
N GLN A 85 -10.11 3.67 -11.51
CA GLN A 85 -10.11 4.44 -12.75
C GLN A 85 -9.06 3.88 -13.68
N VAL A 86 -9.46 3.53 -14.90
CA VAL A 86 -8.59 2.94 -15.91
C VAL A 86 -8.56 3.82 -17.16
N SER A 87 -7.34 4.16 -17.59
CA SER A 87 -7.09 4.91 -18.83
C SER A 87 -5.92 4.28 -19.57
N GLY A 88 -6.22 3.42 -20.55
CA GLY A 88 -5.21 2.65 -21.27
C GLY A 88 -4.44 1.70 -20.34
N ASN A 89 -3.15 1.95 -20.14
CA ASN A 89 -2.29 1.16 -19.23
C ASN A 89 -2.18 1.78 -17.84
N ASP A 90 -2.80 2.94 -17.60
CA ASP A 90 -2.81 3.61 -16.31
C ASP A 90 -4.01 3.14 -15.49
N ILE A 91 -3.74 2.59 -14.32
CA ILE A 91 -4.73 2.04 -13.39
C ILE A 91 -4.56 2.77 -12.07
N ALA A 92 -5.58 3.53 -11.66
CA ALA A 92 -5.61 4.23 -10.40
C ALA A 92 -6.65 3.60 -9.48
N ILE A 93 -6.21 3.22 -8.28
CA ILE A 93 -7.05 2.66 -7.21
C ILE A 93 -7.07 3.67 -6.08
N THR A 94 -8.25 4.10 -5.67
CA THR A 94 -8.42 5.11 -4.62
C THR A 94 -9.38 4.61 -3.55
N VAL A 95 -8.96 4.67 -2.30
CA VAL A 95 -9.82 4.37 -1.15
C VAL A 95 -10.57 5.61 -0.74
N LYS A 96 -11.88 5.49 -0.57
CA LYS A 96 -12.79 6.51 -0.04
C LYS A 96 -13.33 6.05 1.30
N SER A 97 -13.19 6.89 2.30
CA SER A 97 -13.70 6.63 3.65
C SER A 97 -14.23 7.93 4.24
N ALA A 98 -15.40 7.87 4.86
CA ALA A 98 -15.87 8.94 5.74
C ALA A 98 -15.22 8.80 7.13
N PRO A 99 -15.11 9.88 7.92
CA PRO A 99 -14.66 9.78 9.30
C PRO A 99 -15.60 8.92 10.16
N PRO A 100 -15.06 8.07 11.06
CA PRO A 100 -13.64 7.77 11.26
C PRO A 100 -13.03 7.02 10.07
N VAL A 101 -11.74 7.24 9.80
CA VAL A 101 -11.04 6.58 8.69
C VAL A 101 -10.98 5.08 8.95
N GLY A 102 -11.62 4.31 8.08
CA GLY A 102 -11.56 2.84 8.12
C GLY A 102 -10.40 2.31 7.28
N LYS A 103 -10.08 1.04 7.45
CA LYS A 103 -8.95 0.36 6.82
C LYS A 103 -9.32 -0.27 5.50
N ALA A 104 -8.33 -0.27 4.59
CA ALA A 104 -8.35 -1.07 3.38
C ALA A 104 -7.01 -1.81 3.22
N THR A 105 -7.04 -3.14 3.29
CA THR A 105 -5.86 -3.98 3.12
C THR A 105 -5.84 -4.56 1.73
N PHE A 106 -4.71 -4.39 1.02
CA PHE A 106 -4.54 -4.75 -0.38
C PHE A 106 -3.62 -5.95 -0.57
N GLU A 107 -4.08 -6.88 -1.42
CA GLU A 107 -3.28 -7.95 -2.03
C GLU A 107 -3.26 -7.71 -3.54
N VAL A 108 -2.09 -7.38 -4.07
CA VAL A 108 -1.93 -6.96 -5.45
C VAL A 108 -0.94 -7.87 -6.17
N SER A 109 -1.34 -8.39 -7.33
CA SER A 109 -0.47 -9.17 -8.20
C SER A 109 -0.30 -8.45 -9.53
N VAL A 110 0.94 -8.17 -9.93
CA VAL A 110 1.25 -7.38 -11.12
C VAL A 110 2.25 -8.07 -12.03
N PRO A 111 2.26 -7.80 -13.35
CA PRO A 111 3.40 -8.11 -14.21
C PRO A 111 4.68 -7.48 -13.65
N ALA A 112 5.82 -8.15 -13.77
CA ALA A 112 7.06 -7.69 -13.14
C ALA A 112 7.50 -6.27 -13.58
N GLU A 113 7.26 -5.91 -14.85
CA GLU A 113 7.61 -4.62 -15.45
C GLU A 113 6.66 -3.47 -15.07
N THR A 114 5.60 -3.74 -14.29
CA THR A 114 4.65 -2.70 -13.87
C THR A 114 5.34 -1.59 -13.11
N SER A 115 5.10 -0.34 -13.51
CA SER A 115 5.48 0.82 -12.72
C SER A 115 4.45 1.05 -11.60
N VAL A 116 4.92 1.22 -10.37
CA VAL A 116 4.09 1.27 -9.17
C VAL A 116 4.28 2.59 -8.45
N SER A 117 3.17 3.28 -8.15
CA SER A 117 3.11 4.48 -7.32
C SER A 117 2.17 4.27 -6.16
N ILE A 118 2.67 4.34 -4.92
CA ILE A 118 1.87 4.15 -3.72
C ILE A 118 1.86 5.43 -2.89
N HIS A 119 0.67 5.89 -2.55
CA HIS A 119 0.41 6.96 -1.60
C HIS A 119 -0.38 6.36 -0.43
N ASN A 120 0.26 6.18 0.72
CA ASN A 120 -0.35 5.59 1.91
C ASN A 120 -0.13 6.51 3.12
N LEU A 121 -1.14 6.71 3.96
CA LEU A 121 -0.90 7.47 5.19
C LEU A 121 -0.35 6.56 6.29
N LYS A 122 -0.92 5.34 6.45
CA LYS A 122 -0.54 4.44 7.54
C LYS A 122 -0.68 2.97 7.14
N GLY A 123 0.25 2.13 7.62
CA GLY A 123 0.23 0.67 7.43
C GLY A 123 1.56 0.15 6.88
N LYS A 124 1.63 -1.15 6.61
CA LYS A 124 2.83 -1.76 6.01
C LYS A 124 2.73 -1.76 4.49
N ILE A 125 3.85 -1.55 3.83
CA ILE A 125 3.95 -1.62 2.37
C ILE A 125 5.03 -2.66 2.03
N ASP A 126 4.62 -3.78 1.45
CA ASP A 126 5.51 -4.84 1.01
C ASP A 126 5.44 -4.98 -0.51
N ILE A 127 6.54 -4.73 -1.22
CA ILE A 127 6.65 -4.81 -2.67
C ILE A 127 7.70 -5.84 -3.05
N LYS A 128 7.33 -6.83 -3.86
CA LYS A 128 8.20 -7.96 -4.17
C LYS A 128 8.32 -8.24 -5.66
N GLY A 129 9.57 -8.37 -6.14
CA GLY A 129 9.88 -8.88 -7.48
C GLY A 129 9.66 -7.90 -8.63
N VAL A 130 9.37 -6.62 -8.37
CA VAL A 130 9.09 -5.61 -9.40
C VAL A 130 10.38 -5.16 -10.11
N THR A 131 10.29 -4.99 -11.43
CA THR A 131 11.35 -4.46 -12.30
C THR A 131 11.01 -3.10 -12.91
N GLY A 132 9.73 -2.70 -12.91
CA GLY A 132 9.27 -1.37 -13.29
C GLY A 132 9.64 -0.31 -12.24
N HIS A 133 9.34 0.94 -12.51
CA HIS A 133 9.65 2.04 -11.57
C HIS A 133 8.81 1.93 -10.30
N ILE A 134 9.43 2.23 -9.16
CA ILE A 134 8.76 2.19 -7.86
C ILE A 134 8.82 3.58 -7.22
N ARG A 135 7.65 4.11 -6.87
CA ARG A 135 7.52 5.32 -6.06
C ARG A 135 6.61 5.05 -4.87
N VAL A 136 7.09 5.35 -3.67
CA VAL A 136 6.30 5.22 -2.43
C VAL A 136 6.40 6.52 -1.65
N ASN A 137 5.24 7.08 -1.31
CA ASN A 137 5.14 8.22 -0.41
C ASN A 137 4.21 7.84 0.73
N SER A 138 4.71 7.90 1.96
CA SER A 138 3.92 7.54 3.13
C SER A 138 4.23 8.41 4.34
N ILE A 139 3.29 8.48 5.27
CA ILE A 139 3.47 9.21 6.52
C ILE A 139 3.91 8.27 7.65
N ASP A 140 3.18 7.18 7.89
CA ASP A 140 3.46 6.25 8.99
C ASP A 140 3.43 4.81 8.46
N SER A 141 4.53 4.38 7.85
CA SER A 141 4.61 3.07 7.22
C SER A 141 6.00 2.45 7.29
N HIS A 142 6.05 1.16 7.59
CA HIS A 142 7.22 0.36 7.30
C HIS A 142 7.17 -0.12 5.85
N VAL A 143 8.21 0.20 5.08
CA VAL A 143 8.29 -0.13 3.64
C VAL A 143 9.33 -1.22 3.44
N ARG A 144 8.93 -2.34 2.86
CA ARG A 144 9.80 -3.44 2.48
C ARG A 144 9.80 -3.64 0.97
N LEU A 145 10.95 -3.50 0.36
CA LEU A 145 11.20 -3.74 -1.04
C LEU A 145 12.08 -4.97 -1.18
N ALA A 146 11.52 -6.10 -1.65
CA ALA A 146 12.22 -7.38 -1.69
C ALA A 146 12.42 -7.89 -3.12
N ASN A 147 13.61 -8.37 -3.43
CA ASN A 147 13.98 -8.89 -4.75
C ASN A 147 13.71 -7.87 -5.89
N ILE A 148 14.07 -6.62 -5.66
CA ILE A 148 13.83 -5.52 -6.60
C ILE A 148 14.94 -5.49 -7.65
N ARG A 149 14.53 -5.27 -8.92
CA ARG A 149 15.42 -5.09 -10.07
C ARG A 149 15.02 -3.88 -10.92
N SER A 150 14.47 -2.88 -10.28
CA SER A 150 14.01 -1.64 -10.91
C SER A 150 15.19 -0.73 -11.28
N GLN A 151 15.02 0.11 -12.32
CA GLN A 151 15.95 1.18 -12.65
C GLN A 151 15.73 2.45 -11.81
N ALA A 152 14.53 2.65 -11.28
CA ALA A 152 14.20 3.83 -10.49
C ALA A 152 13.37 3.44 -9.27
N VAL A 153 13.88 3.79 -8.09
CA VAL A 153 13.20 3.60 -6.82
C VAL A 153 13.25 4.91 -6.04
N ASP A 154 12.10 5.45 -5.69
CA ASP A 154 11.95 6.65 -4.87
C ASP A 154 10.99 6.36 -3.72
N VAL A 155 11.51 6.25 -2.51
CA VAL A 155 10.75 5.98 -1.29
C VAL A 155 10.93 7.11 -0.32
N LYS A 156 9.80 7.68 0.13
CA LYS A 156 9.75 8.74 1.14
C LYS A 156 8.76 8.37 2.22
N VAL A 157 9.25 8.30 3.45
CA VAL A 157 8.46 7.98 4.64
C VAL A 157 8.72 9.04 5.70
N THR A 158 7.69 9.49 6.40
CA THR A 158 7.90 10.38 7.53
C THR A 158 8.26 9.58 8.79
N THR A 159 7.50 8.55 9.11
CA THR A 159 7.78 7.65 10.25
C THR A 159 7.72 6.21 9.79
N GLY A 160 8.77 5.46 10.06
CA GLY A 160 8.90 4.03 9.73
C GLY A 160 10.19 3.69 9.02
N ASP A 161 10.53 2.42 9.05
CA ASP A 161 11.75 1.87 8.49
C ASP A 161 11.58 1.55 7.02
N ILE A 162 12.70 1.61 6.28
CA ILE A 162 12.75 1.25 4.87
C ILE A 162 13.76 0.11 4.71
N PHE A 163 13.28 -1.04 4.24
CA PHE A 163 14.09 -2.20 3.90
C PHE A 163 14.16 -2.34 2.38
N PHE A 164 15.34 -2.36 1.84
CA PHE A 164 15.59 -2.60 0.42
C PHE A 164 16.50 -3.81 0.22
N ASP A 165 15.99 -4.81 -0.47
CA ASP A 165 16.75 -5.95 -0.97
C ASP A 165 16.59 -6.04 -2.49
N GLY A 166 17.68 -5.87 -3.23
CA GLY A 166 17.61 -5.85 -4.68
C GLY A 166 18.96 -5.82 -5.37
N ALA A 167 18.91 -5.55 -6.67
CA ALA A 167 20.07 -5.29 -7.50
C ALA A 167 19.96 -3.91 -8.11
N LEU A 168 21.07 -3.17 -8.15
CA LEU A 168 21.12 -1.86 -8.78
C LEU A 168 21.43 -2.01 -10.27
N HIS A 169 20.62 -1.39 -11.13
CA HIS A 169 20.85 -1.33 -12.57
C HIS A 169 21.85 -0.24 -12.93
N ALA A 170 22.68 -0.50 -13.92
CA ALA A 170 23.57 0.51 -14.49
C ALA A 170 22.76 1.75 -14.94
N GLY A 171 23.18 2.94 -14.52
CA GLY A 171 22.46 4.19 -14.79
C GLY A 171 21.19 4.39 -13.96
N GLY A 172 20.86 3.47 -13.05
CA GLY A 172 19.68 3.55 -12.19
C GLY A 172 19.79 4.64 -11.11
N SER A 173 18.64 5.02 -10.56
CA SER A 173 18.52 6.02 -9.47
C SER A 173 17.67 5.46 -8.33
N TYR A 174 18.26 5.43 -7.14
CA TYR A 174 17.67 4.88 -5.93
C TYR A 174 17.72 5.92 -4.83
N SER A 175 16.55 6.35 -4.35
CA SER A 175 16.40 7.35 -3.29
C SER A 175 15.51 6.78 -2.20
N LEU A 176 16.08 6.54 -1.03
CA LEU A 176 15.38 6.07 0.15
C LEU A 176 15.50 7.12 1.26
N GLN A 177 14.37 7.65 1.70
CA GLN A 177 14.33 8.75 2.65
C GLN A 177 13.32 8.46 3.77
N SER A 178 13.77 8.55 5.01
CA SER A 178 12.92 8.52 6.21
C SER A 178 13.20 9.73 7.08
N VAL A 179 12.17 10.29 7.71
CA VAL A 179 12.41 11.31 8.74
C VAL A 179 12.69 10.64 10.08
N LYS A 180 11.87 9.64 10.46
CA LYS A 180 12.06 8.83 11.68
C LYS A 180 12.00 7.37 11.34
N GLY A 181 13.14 6.71 11.33
CA GLY A 181 13.27 5.28 11.05
C GLY A 181 14.58 4.93 10.39
N ASP A 182 14.91 3.67 10.44
CA ASP A 182 16.13 3.10 9.89
C ASP A 182 15.97 2.87 8.38
N ILE A 183 17.08 2.99 7.65
CA ILE A 183 17.18 2.60 6.24
C ILE A 183 18.18 1.47 6.15
N ASP A 184 17.68 0.29 5.82
CA ASP A 184 18.44 -0.95 5.71
C ASP A 184 18.49 -1.41 4.26
N VAL A 185 19.69 -1.49 3.69
CA VAL A 185 19.91 -1.82 2.27
C VAL A 185 20.81 -3.03 2.16
N SER A 186 20.29 -4.07 1.50
CA SER A 186 21.02 -5.31 1.21
C SER A 186 21.27 -5.42 -0.31
N LEU A 187 22.55 -5.47 -0.69
CA LEU A 187 22.99 -5.53 -2.08
C LEU A 187 23.89 -6.74 -2.35
N PRO A 188 23.90 -7.28 -3.58
CA PRO A 188 24.84 -8.30 -3.97
C PRO A 188 26.29 -7.84 -3.79
N ALA A 189 27.17 -8.75 -3.41
CA ALA A 189 28.61 -8.52 -3.39
C ALA A 189 29.09 -8.03 -4.78
N GLY A 190 30.00 -7.06 -4.81
CA GLY A 190 30.52 -6.49 -6.06
C GLY A 190 29.61 -5.52 -6.79
N THR A 191 28.49 -5.10 -6.21
CA THR A 191 27.66 -4.04 -6.74
C THR A 191 28.40 -2.71 -6.78
N SER A 192 28.49 -2.09 -7.95
CA SER A 192 29.09 -0.75 -8.15
C SER A 192 28.03 0.33 -8.04
N PHE A 193 28.33 1.45 -7.37
CA PHE A 193 27.38 2.56 -7.22
C PHE A 193 28.08 3.87 -6.79
N ASN A 194 27.38 4.98 -6.96
CA ASN A 194 27.72 6.27 -6.38
C ASN A 194 26.84 6.51 -5.18
N LEU A 195 27.42 6.64 -3.99
CA LEU A 195 26.72 6.74 -2.71
C LEU A 195 26.61 8.18 -2.24
N VAL A 196 25.42 8.52 -1.73
CA VAL A 196 25.19 9.65 -0.82
C VAL A 196 24.39 9.11 0.36
N ALA A 197 25.00 8.95 1.51
CA ALA A 197 24.36 8.53 2.75
C ALA A 197 24.38 9.66 3.77
N ARG A 198 23.25 9.97 4.39
CA ARG A 198 23.11 10.98 5.44
C ARG A 198 22.25 10.44 6.57
N ALA A 199 22.75 10.58 7.80
CA ALA A 199 22.02 10.31 9.02
C ALA A 199 22.33 11.44 10.01
N LEU A 200 21.32 12.25 10.36
CA LEU A 200 21.55 13.35 11.29
C LEU A 200 21.86 12.87 12.71
N SER A 201 21.45 11.64 13.04
CA SER A 201 21.83 10.88 14.24
C SER A 201 23.28 10.37 14.24
N GLU A 202 24.04 10.61 13.14
CA GLU A 202 25.44 10.18 12.96
C GLU A 202 25.64 8.65 12.86
N ASN A 203 24.59 7.87 12.73
CA ASN A 203 24.62 6.41 12.67
C ASN A 203 24.60 5.89 11.22
N ILE A 204 25.78 5.83 10.58
CA ILE A 204 25.96 5.27 9.23
C ILE A 204 26.92 4.09 9.31
N ASN A 205 26.40 2.91 8.97
CA ASN A 205 27.20 1.68 8.87
C ASN A 205 27.11 1.16 7.41
N LEU A 206 28.20 1.22 6.69
CA LEU A 206 28.30 0.75 5.31
C LEU A 206 28.84 -0.68 5.20
N GLY A 207 29.07 -1.33 6.34
CA GLY A 207 29.60 -2.70 6.38
C GLY A 207 30.84 -2.86 5.51
N GLU A 208 30.87 -3.92 4.74
CA GLU A 208 31.99 -4.25 3.85
C GLU A 208 32.09 -3.31 2.63
N PHE A 209 31.04 -2.56 2.28
CA PHE A 209 31.10 -1.61 1.17
C PHE A 209 32.01 -0.40 1.45
N LEU A 210 32.34 -0.18 2.72
CA LEU A 210 33.27 0.89 3.10
C LEU A 210 34.69 0.67 2.55
N THR A 211 35.13 -0.58 2.45
CA THR A 211 36.52 -0.93 2.07
C THR A 211 36.86 -0.47 0.66
N ASN A 212 35.91 -0.51 -0.27
CA ASN A 212 36.13 -0.14 -1.68
C ASN A 212 35.48 1.21 -2.05
N LEU A 213 35.21 2.06 -1.06
CA LEU A 213 34.65 3.39 -1.28
C LEU A 213 35.78 4.39 -1.53
N THR A 214 35.90 4.84 -2.79
CA THR A 214 36.91 5.82 -3.24
C THR A 214 36.32 7.23 -3.32
N GLY A 215 37.17 8.25 -3.22
CA GLY A 215 36.74 9.65 -3.22
C GLY A 215 35.79 9.97 -2.07
N ALA A 216 35.91 9.24 -0.95
CA ALA A 216 34.98 9.39 0.17
C ALA A 216 35.15 10.75 0.84
N ILE A 217 34.06 11.54 0.84
CA ILE A 217 33.94 12.76 1.63
C ILE A 217 33.11 12.41 2.86
N ARG A 218 33.74 12.50 4.02
CA ARG A 218 33.09 12.24 5.32
C ARG A 218 32.85 13.56 6.04
N GLY A 219 31.58 13.81 6.36
CA GLY A 219 31.17 14.82 7.31
C GLY A 219 30.62 14.18 8.57
N THR A 220 30.34 14.96 9.59
CA THR A 220 29.74 14.47 10.85
C THR A 220 28.41 13.73 10.63
N LYS A 221 27.63 14.14 9.64
CA LYS A 221 26.26 13.65 9.39
C LYS A 221 26.08 12.97 8.05
N GLY A 222 27.16 12.64 7.36
CA GLY A 222 27.04 12.04 6.03
C GLY A 222 28.34 11.53 5.46
N ILE A 223 28.19 10.63 4.51
CA ILE A 223 29.29 10.08 3.72
C ILE A 223 28.86 10.03 2.26
N SER A 224 29.72 10.42 1.37
CA SER A 224 29.54 10.25 -0.08
C SER A 224 30.79 9.69 -0.70
N GLY A 225 30.65 8.95 -1.79
CA GLY A 225 31.79 8.35 -2.48
C GLY A 225 31.37 7.42 -3.60
N THR A 226 32.33 6.85 -4.27
CA THR A 226 32.15 5.90 -5.36
C THR A 226 32.61 4.52 -4.93
N HIS A 227 31.72 3.53 -4.96
CA HIS A 227 32.06 2.14 -4.70
C HIS A 227 32.40 1.42 -6.00
N LEU A 228 33.61 0.83 -6.05
CA LEU A 228 34.18 0.17 -7.22
C LEU A 228 34.23 1.13 -8.43
N ARG A 229 33.48 0.80 -9.51
CA ARG A 229 33.47 1.58 -10.77
C ARG A 229 32.43 2.69 -10.78
N GLY A 230 31.66 2.85 -9.69
CA GLY A 230 30.48 3.73 -9.66
C GLY A 230 29.36 3.25 -10.56
N GLY A 231 28.47 4.16 -10.97
CA GLY A 231 27.33 3.86 -11.85
C GLY A 231 26.02 4.35 -11.27
N PRO A 232 25.09 3.46 -10.85
CA PRO A 232 23.82 3.86 -10.29
C PRO A 232 23.99 4.79 -9.09
N LYS A 233 23.06 5.74 -8.95
CA LYS A 233 23.04 6.66 -7.82
C LYS A 233 22.23 6.05 -6.68
N LEU A 234 22.87 5.89 -5.52
CA LEU A 234 22.23 5.42 -4.30
C LEU A 234 22.24 6.55 -3.26
N THR A 235 21.04 7.05 -2.94
CA THR A 235 20.83 8.14 -1.97
C THR A 235 20.04 7.62 -0.79
N LEU A 236 20.63 7.64 0.39
CA LEU A 236 20.06 7.15 1.65
C LEU A 236 20.05 8.30 2.65
N ILE A 237 18.88 8.75 3.09
CA ILE A 237 18.76 9.90 3.99
C ILE A 237 17.79 9.58 5.12
N THR A 238 18.26 9.64 6.35
CA THR A 238 17.40 9.63 7.54
C THR A 238 17.75 10.80 8.45
N TYR A 239 16.76 11.32 9.18
CA TYR A 239 17.00 12.38 10.16
C TYR A 239 17.14 11.78 11.57
N ASP A 240 16.25 10.88 11.96
CA ASP A 240 16.26 10.21 13.24
C ASP A 240 16.18 8.69 13.00
N GLY A 241 17.34 8.08 12.89
CA GLY A 241 17.49 6.66 12.55
C GLY A 241 18.90 6.34 12.05
N ARG A 242 19.11 5.12 11.62
CA ARG A 242 20.38 4.58 11.14
C ARG A 242 20.32 4.32 9.63
N VAL A 243 21.46 4.47 8.98
CA VAL A 243 21.68 3.96 7.61
C VAL A 243 22.56 2.73 7.70
N LEU A 244 22.02 1.59 7.29
CA LEU A 244 22.71 0.31 7.25
C LEU A 244 22.83 -0.14 5.80
N LEU A 245 24.03 -0.49 5.37
CA LEU A 245 24.30 -1.05 4.05
C LEU A 245 25.16 -2.29 4.20
N HIS A 246 24.65 -3.43 3.76
CA HIS A 246 25.35 -4.70 3.90
C HIS A 246 25.22 -5.57 2.65
N LYS A 247 26.13 -6.53 2.52
CA LYS A 247 26.11 -7.53 1.45
C LYS A 247 25.13 -8.65 1.78
N LYS A 248 24.49 -9.18 0.77
CA LYS A 248 23.75 -10.43 0.82
C LYS A 248 24.52 -11.55 0.14
#